data_e37d651a9e7cee6caad65e0cf170e51f
#
_entry.id   e37d651a9e7cee6caad65e0cf170e51f
#
_cell.length_a   1.000
_cell.length_b   1.000
_cell.length_c   1.000
_cell.angle_alpha   90.00
_cell.angle_beta   90.00
_cell.angle_gamma   90.00
#
_symmetry.space_group_name_H-M   'P 1'
#
loop_
_entity.id
_entity.type
_entity.pdbx_description
1 polymer ?
#
loop_
_entity_poly.entity_id
_entity_poly.type
_entity_poly.pdbx_seq_one_letter_code
_entity_poly.pdbx_strand_id
1 'polypeptide(L)' 'MQDGMSKTRKGDREIISVSLPLPVYDAMQEVCDHYNMNRSSMIASAIADYLRKLGIKVGEQ' A
#
# COMPACT_ATOMS: atom_id res chain seq x y z
N MET A 1 -22.50 2.90 8.91
CA MET A 1 -21.95 3.10 9.11
C MET A 1 -20.69 2.86 9.07
N GLN A 2 -19.99 3.35 8.92
CA GLN A 2 -18.83 3.20 8.80
C GLN A 2 -18.12 3.04 9.95
N ASP A 3 -18.61 2.83 10.91
CA ASP A 3 -17.89 2.62 12.05
C ASP A 3 -17.00 1.52 11.87
N GLY A 4 -17.24 0.59 11.10
CA GLY A 4 -16.38 -0.49 10.91
C GLY A 4 -15.05 -0.07 10.45
N MET A 5 -14.99 0.97 9.69
CA MET A 5 -13.78 1.40 9.24
C MET A 5 -12.95 1.96 10.30
N SER A 6 -13.47 2.64 11.21
CA SER A 6 -12.67 3.18 12.25
C SER A 6 -12.07 2.10 13.05
N LYS A 7 -12.70 0.97 13.18
CA LYS A 7 -12.18 -0.07 14.00
C LYS A 7 -10.95 -0.70 13.42
N THR A 8 -10.73 -0.59 12.14
CA THR A 8 -9.58 -1.22 11.53
C THR A 8 -8.38 -0.32 11.50
N ARG A 9 -8.48 0.91 11.99
CA ARG A 9 -7.34 1.77 11.99
C ARG A 9 -6.42 1.49 13.13
N LYS A 10 -5.11 1.57 12.87
CA LYS A 10 -4.16 1.40 13.90
C LYS A 10 -3.33 2.61 13.88
N GLY A 11 -3.53 3.52 14.76
CA GLY A 11 -2.83 4.79 14.74
C GLY A 11 -3.24 5.51 13.48
N ASP A 12 -2.32 5.82 12.63
CA ASP A 12 -2.62 6.51 11.40
C ASP A 12 -2.64 5.58 10.21
N ARG A 13 -2.82 4.30 10.41
CA ARG A 13 -2.85 3.35 9.32
C ARG A 13 -4.14 2.60 9.27
N GLU A 14 -4.56 2.28 8.08
CA GLU A 14 -5.74 1.48 7.87
C GLU A 14 -5.28 0.12 7.40
N ILE A 15 -5.84 -0.94 7.90
CA ILE A 15 -5.44 -2.28 7.50
C ILE A 15 -6.39 -2.78 6.42
N ILE A 16 -5.85 -3.19 5.30
CA ILE A 16 -6.67 -3.68 4.20
C ILE A 16 -6.10 -4.96 3.64
N SER A 17 -6.91 -5.67 2.88
CA SER A 17 -6.47 -6.86 2.19
C SER A 17 -6.57 -6.62 0.71
N VAL A 18 -5.60 -7.10 -0.04
CA VAL A 18 -5.55 -6.85 -1.47
C VAL A 18 -5.26 -8.13 -2.22
N SER A 19 -5.91 -8.33 -3.35
CA SER A 19 -5.59 -9.44 -4.22
C SER A 19 -4.80 -8.92 -5.38
N LEU A 20 -3.75 -9.63 -5.77
CA LEU A 20 -2.93 -9.21 -6.88
C LEU A 20 -2.82 -10.33 -7.90
N PRO A 21 -2.79 -10.00 -9.19
CA PRO A 21 -2.51 -11.01 -10.19
C PRO A 21 -1.14 -11.62 -9.93
N LEU A 22 -0.98 -12.89 -10.19
CA LEU A 22 0.28 -13.56 -9.91
C LEU A 22 1.50 -12.92 -10.56
N PRO A 23 1.46 -12.51 -11.81
CA PRO A 23 2.64 -11.88 -12.39
C PRO A 23 3.05 -10.62 -11.66
N VAL A 24 2.08 -9.85 -11.17
CA VAL A 24 2.37 -8.63 -10.43
C VAL A 24 2.95 -8.99 -9.07
N TYR A 25 2.37 -9.98 -8.43
CA TYR A 25 2.84 -10.41 -7.13
C TYR A 25 4.28 -10.93 -7.23
N ASP A 26 4.56 -11.75 -8.23
CA ASP A 26 5.90 -12.31 -8.39
C ASP A 26 6.93 -11.22 -8.65
N ALA A 27 6.61 -10.25 -9.46
CA ALA A 27 7.52 -9.16 -9.74
C ALA A 27 7.77 -8.34 -8.47
N MET A 28 6.71 -8.10 -7.71
CA MET A 28 6.83 -7.36 -6.48
C MET A 28 7.72 -8.10 -5.50
N GLN A 29 7.53 -9.42 -5.39
CA GLN A 29 8.30 -10.22 -4.47
C GLN A 29 9.80 -10.16 -4.82
N GLU A 30 10.11 -10.21 -6.09
CA GLU A 30 11.48 -10.13 -6.52
C GLU A 30 12.11 -8.82 -6.13
N VAL A 31 11.40 -7.73 -6.33
CA VAL A 31 11.92 -6.42 -5.98
C VAL A 31 12.08 -6.28 -4.47
N CYS A 32 11.12 -6.78 -3.72
CA CYS A 32 11.21 -6.71 -2.26
C CYS A 32 12.42 -7.47 -1.75
N ASP A 33 12.68 -8.64 -2.33
CA ASP A 33 13.83 -9.41 -1.93
C ASP A 33 15.13 -8.71 -2.30
N HIS A 34 15.17 -8.13 -3.47
CA HIS A 34 16.36 -7.49 -3.95
C HIS A 34 16.73 -6.26 -3.10
N TYR A 35 15.73 -5.48 -2.71
CA TYR A 35 15.98 -4.28 -1.94
C TYR A 35 15.76 -4.46 -0.43
N ASN A 36 15.50 -5.68 -0.01
CA ASN A 36 15.30 -5.98 1.40
C ASN A 36 14.20 -5.12 2.00
N MET A 37 13.09 -5.06 1.29
CA MET A 37 12.00 -4.21 1.68
C MET A 37 10.79 -5.06 1.94
N ASN A 38 9.91 -4.69 2.83
CA ASN A 38 8.76 -5.54 3.06
C ASN A 38 7.64 -5.17 2.10
N ARG A 39 6.70 -6.09 1.92
CA ARG A 39 5.65 -5.92 0.93
C ARG A 39 4.71 -4.79 1.25
N SER A 40 4.41 -4.59 2.51
CA SER A 40 3.52 -3.50 2.90
C SER A 40 4.10 -2.16 2.52
N SER A 41 5.38 -1.97 2.76
CA SER A 41 6.03 -0.73 2.40
C SER A 41 6.04 -0.51 0.91
N MET A 42 6.30 -1.58 0.16
CA MET A 42 6.33 -1.47 -1.28
C MET A 42 4.96 -1.08 -1.82
N ILE A 43 3.92 -1.72 -1.33
CA ILE A 43 2.57 -1.43 -1.79
C ILE A 43 2.19 -0.01 -1.45
N ALA A 44 2.49 0.43 -0.24
CA ALA A 44 2.16 1.79 0.17
C ALA A 44 2.89 2.82 -0.70
N SER A 45 4.15 2.57 -0.98
CA SER A 45 4.92 3.46 -1.84
C SER A 45 4.37 3.52 -3.24
N ALA A 46 4.02 2.36 -3.77
CA ALA A 46 3.50 2.30 -5.13
C ALA A 46 2.19 3.06 -5.25
N ILE A 47 1.33 2.90 -4.28
CA ILE A 47 0.05 3.60 -4.31
C ILE A 47 0.26 5.09 -4.16
N ALA A 48 1.12 5.49 -3.25
CA ALA A 48 1.39 6.91 -3.05
C ALA A 48 1.95 7.55 -4.32
N ASP A 49 2.86 6.85 -4.98
CA ASP A 49 3.43 7.35 -6.22
C ASP A 49 2.38 7.50 -7.30
N TYR A 50 1.52 6.52 -7.42
CA TYR A 50 0.48 6.58 -8.44
C TYR A 50 -0.47 7.73 -8.16
N LEU A 51 -0.85 7.92 -6.92
CA LEU A 51 -1.74 9.01 -6.56
C LEU A 51 -1.09 10.37 -6.86
N ARG A 52 0.20 10.50 -6.62
CA ARG A 52 0.89 11.73 -6.93
C ARG A 52 0.88 12.00 -8.41
N LYS A 53 1.00 10.96 -9.22
CA LYS A 53 0.94 11.13 -10.65
C LYS A 53 -0.41 11.66 -11.08
N LEU A 54 -1.46 11.32 -10.36
CA LEU A 54 -2.78 11.80 -10.66
C LEU A 54 -3.04 13.18 -10.10
N GLY A 55 -2.06 13.75 -9.43
CA GLY A 55 -2.21 15.10 -8.89
C GLY A 55 -2.84 15.15 -7.52
N ILE A 56 -2.87 14.03 -6.83
CA ILE A 56 -3.49 13.96 -5.52
C ILE A 56 -2.44 14.05 -4.45
N LYS A 57 -2.63 14.89 -3.46
CA LYS A 57 -1.71 14.97 -2.37
C LYS A 57 -1.91 13.86 -1.42
N VAL A 58 -0.84 13.23 -0.99
CA VAL A 58 -0.94 12.14 -0.06
C VAL A 58 0.02 12.29 1.05
N GLY A 59 -0.43 11.98 2.18
CA GLY A 59 0.46 11.80 3.31
C GLY A 59 1.07 12.97 3.91
N GLU A 60 0.61 14.13 3.60
CA GLU A 60 1.23 15.08 4.22
C GLU A 60 0.45 15.62 5.12
N GLN A 61 0.52 15.80 6.03
CA GLN A 61 -0.26 16.32 6.89
C GLN A 61 0.29 17.35 7.42
#